data_649a0a41969b3eb8e6c01c72a9623054
#
_entry.id   649a0a41969b3eb8e6c01c72a9623054
#
_cell.length_a   1.000
_cell.length_b   1.000
_cell.length_c   1.000
_cell.angle_alpha   90.00
_cell.angle_beta   90.00
_cell.angle_gamma   90.00
#
_symmetry.space_group_name_H-M   'P 1'
#
loop_
_entity.id
_entity.type
_entity.pdbx_description
1 polymer ?
#
loop_
_entity_poly.entity_id
_entity_poly.type
_entity_poly.pdbx_seq_one_letter_code
_entity_poly.pdbx_strand_id
1 'polypeptide(L)' 'MTIAADLLAVVRLLVDEPKEARVDVAAQGADQILEIRVQSADRGKIIGRRGRTIEALRALADIRGEREGQSY' A
#
# COMPACT_ATOMS: atom_id res chain seq x y z
N MET A 1 -14.93 -2.17 4.16
CA MET A 1 -13.84 -1.31 3.67
C MET A 1 -12.87 -2.14 2.86
N THR A 2 -12.34 -1.58 1.80
CA THR A 2 -11.41 -2.28 0.92
C THR A 2 -9.99 -2.15 1.44
N ILE A 3 -9.13 -3.09 1.06
CA ILE A 3 -7.70 -3.03 1.38
C ILE A 3 -7.07 -1.76 0.79
N ALA A 4 -7.47 -1.37 -0.41
CA ALA A 4 -6.94 -0.16 -1.04
C ALA A 4 -7.27 1.10 -0.22
N ALA A 5 -8.50 1.22 0.26
CA ALA A 5 -8.91 2.35 1.08
C ALA A 5 -8.17 2.38 2.42
N ASP A 6 -8.00 1.23 3.03
CA ASP A 6 -7.30 1.12 4.32
C ASP A 6 -5.82 1.46 4.17
N LEU A 7 -5.17 0.93 3.13
CA LEU A 7 -3.77 1.27 2.85
C LEU A 7 -3.60 2.74 2.51
N LEU A 8 -4.53 3.31 1.76
CA LEU A 8 -4.47 4.73 1.42
C LEU A 8 -4.51 5.59 2.68
N ALA A 9 -5.36 5.23 3.65
CA ALA A 9 -5.43 5.95 4.91
C ALA A 9 -4.07 5.93 5.63
N VAL A 10 -3.42 4.78 5.66
CA VAL A 10 -2.09 4.65 6.29
C VAL A 10 -1.04 5.46 5.52
N VAL A 11 -1.02 5.35 4.19
CA VAL A 11 -0.07 6.08 3.34
C VAL A 11 -0.19 7.59 3.56
N ARG A 12 -1.42 8.10 3.66
CA ARG A 12 -1.66 9.52 3.90
C ARG A 12 -1.10 10.02 5.22
N LEU A 13 -0.99 9.14 6.20
CA LEU A 13 -0.36 9.50 7.48
C LEU A 13 1.15 9.62 7.39
N LEU A 14 1.76 9.00 6.37
CA LEU A 14 3.21 8.91 6.24
C LEU A 14 3.82 9.98 5.34
N VAL A 15 3.05 10.52 4.41
CA VAL A 15 3.56 11.41 3.36
C VAL A 15 3.29 12.87 3.67
N ASP A 16 4.08 13.76 3.03
CA ASP A 16 3.92 15.20 3.17
C ASP A 16 2.82 15.73 2.25
N GLU A 17 2.56 15.03 1.14
CA GLU A 17 1.55 15.44 0.16
C GLU A 17 0.45 14.38 0.07
N PRO A 18 -0.43 14.31 1.08
CA PRO A 18 -1.47 13.26 1.11
C PRO A 18 -2.47 13.34 -0.04
N LYS A 19 -2.68 14.52 -0.61
CA LYS A 19 -3.59 14.67 -1.76
C LYS A 19 -3.06 14.01 -3.02
N GLU A 20 -1.75 13.81 -3.10
CA GLU A 20 -1.11 13.15 -4.24
C GLU A 20 -1.06 11.64 -4.08
N ALA A 21 -1.43 11.13 -2.91
CA ALA A 21 -1.36 9.69 -2.65
C ALA A 21 -2.52 8.95 -3.32
N ARG A 22 -2.21 7.79 -3.91
CA ARG A 22 -3.20 6.89 -4.52
C ARG A 22 -2.82 5.45 -4.22
N VAL A 23 -3.81 4.62 -4.03
CA VAL A 23 -3.64 3.17 -3.93
C VAL A 23 -4.64 2.53 -4.87
N ASP A 24 -4.13 1.81 -5.87
CA ASP A 24 -4.96 1.13 -6.86
C ASP A 24 -4.76 -0.38 -6.77
N VAL A 25 -5.79 -1.12 -7.15
CA VAL A 25 -5.74 -2.58 -7.21
C VAL A 25 -5.88 -3.01 -8.67
N ALA A 26 -4.95 -3.84 -9.13
CA ALA A 26 -5.00 -4.40 -10.47
C ALA A 26 -4.93 -5.92 -10.39
N ALA A 27 -5.73 -6.60 -11.20
CA ALA A 27 -5.69 -8.05 -11.30
C ALA A 27 -4.50 -8.48 -12.15
N GLN A 28 -3.78 -9.51 -11.70
CA GLN A 28 -2.66 -10.09 -12.45
C GLN A 28 -2.73 -11.61 -12.28
N GLY A 29 -3.36 -12.29 -13.23
CA GLY A 29 -3.62 -13.72 -13.11
C GLY A 29 -4.51 -13.99 -11.91
N ALA A 30 -4.09 -14.89 -11.04
CA ALA A 30 -4.79 -15.22 -9.79
C ALA A 30 -4.50 -14.24 -8.67
N ASP A 31 -3.52 -13.34 -8.86
CA ASP A 31 -3.07 -12.40 -7.84
C ASP A 31 -3.69 -11.03 -8.06
N GLN A 32 -3.65 -10.23 -7.01
CA GLN A 32 -4.00 -8.81 -7.10
C GLN A 32 -2.79 -7.98 -6.67
N ILE A 33 -2.48 -6.97 -7.45
CA ILE A 33 -1.35 -6.08 -7.20
C ILE A 33 -1.88 -4.77 -6.62
N LEU A 34 -1.36 -4.37 -5.48
CA LEU A 34 -1.65 -3.08 -4.89
C LEU A 34 -0.54 -2.11 -5.31
N GLU A 35 -0.92 -1.08 -6.06
CA GLU A 35 0.02 -0.04 -6.46
C GLU A 35 -0.15 1.17 -5.56
N ILE A 36 0.93 1.58 -4.91
CA ILE A 36 0.95 2.79 -4.09
C ILE A 36 1.68 3.86 -4.88
N ARG A 37 0.99 4.98 -5.13
CA ARG A 37 1.57 6.13 -5.82
C ARG A 37 1.57 7.33 -4.90
N VAL A 38 2.70 7.98 -4.80
CA VAL A 38 2.87 9.19 -4.01
C VAL A 38 3.72 10.18 -4.80
N GLN A 39 3.80 11.40 -4.33
CA GLN A 39 4.70 12.36 -4.94
C GLN A 39 6.14 11.86 -4.84
N SER A 40 6.97 12.15 -5.85
CA SER A 40 8.35 11.64 -5.93
C SER A 40 9.14 11.87 -4.65
N ALA A 41 9.00 13.04 -4.06
CA ALA A 41 9.71 13.39 -2.83
C ALA A 41 9.29 12.54 -1.62
N ASP A 42 8.11 11.92 -1.69
CA ASP A 42 7.58 11.11 -0.60
C ASP A 42 7.89 9.62 -0.72
N ARG A 43 8.47 9.18 -1.85
CA ARG A 43 8.77 7.76 -2.07
C ARG A 43 9.63 7.16 -0.98
N GLY A 44 10.62 7.90 -0.52
CA GLY A 44 11.49 7.42 0.56
C GLY A 44 10.75 7.15 1.85
N LYS A 45 9.68 7.90 2.12
CA LYS A 45 8.85 7.69 3.30
C LYS A 45 8.05 6.40 3.24
N ILE A 46 7.62 6.02 2.03
CA ILE A 46 6.88 4.78 1.82
C ILE A 46 7.80 3.57 1.87
N ILE A 47 9.00 3.68 1.31
CA ILE A 47 9.98 2.61 1.36
C ILE A 47 10.49 2.45 2.80
N GLY A 48 10.86 3.56 3.43
CA GLY A 48 11.40 3.57 4.78
C GLY A 48 12.85 3.11 4.83
N ARG A 49 13.47 3.29 5.98
CA ARG A 49 14.85 2.89 6.18
C ARG A 49 14.96 1.38 6.02
N ARG A 50 15.85 0.91 5.13
CA ARG A 50 16.07 -0.50 4.82
C ARG A 50 14.81 -1.22 4.35
N GLY A 51 13.87 -0.47 3.76
CA GLY A 51 12.63 -1.05 3.26
C GLY A 51 11.63 -1.45 4.33
N ARG A 52 11.80 -1.00 5.57
CA ARG A 52 10.94 -1.43 6.68
C ARG A 52 9.49 -1.01 6.53
N THR A 53 9.26 0.20 6.04
CA THR A 53 7.89 0.70 5.88
C THR A 53 7.15 -0.09 4.81
N ILE A 54 7.78 -0.28 3.65
CA ILE A 54 7.12 -1.03 2.57
C ILE A 54 6.89 -2.49 2.96
N GLU A 55 7.80 -3.09 3.71
CA GLU A 55 7.61 -4.45 4.20
C GLU A 55 6.45 -4.54 5.19
N ALA A 56 6.29 -3.53 6.06
CA ALA A 56 5.15 -3.47 6.97
C ALA A 56 3.84 -3.35 6.21
N LEU A 57 3.81 -2.53 5.16
CA LEU A 57 2.61 -2.38 4.33
C LEU A 57 2.27 -3.69 3.61
N ARG A 58 3.29 -4.41 3.13
CA ARG A 58 3.10 -5.74 2.52
C ARG A 58 2.54 -6.74 3.53
N ALA A 59 3.05 -6.72 4.75
CA ALA A 59 2.56 -7.61 5.80
C ALA A 59 1.08 -7.34 6.11
N LEU A 60 0.68 -6.08 6.16
CA LEU A 60 -0.73 -5.73 6.35
C LEU A 60 -1.60 -6.25 5.20
N ALA A 61 -1.12 -6.12 3.97
CA ALA A 61 -1.85 -6.62 2.80
C ALA A 61 -1.98 -8.15 2.85
N ASP A 62 -0.90 -8.85 3.23
CA ASP A 62 -0.91 -10.30 3.34
C ASP A 62 -1.91 -10.78 4.39
N ILE A 63 -1.94 -10.12 5.56
CA ILE A 63 -2.86 -10.46 6.63
C ILE A 63 -4.31 -10.26 6.17
N ARG A 64 -4.59 -9.13 5.52
CA ARG A 64 -5.93 -8.87 4.99
C ARG A 64 -6.30 -9.90 3.93
N GLY A 65 -5.35 -10.27 3.07
CA GLY A 65 -5.56 -11.27 2.03
C GLY A 65 -5.95 -12.62 2.60
N GLU A 66 -5.26 -13.05 3.66
CA GLU A 66 -5.59 -14.30 4.35
C GLU A 66 -7.04 -14.29 4.86
N ARG A 67 -7.48 -13.17 5.41
CA ARG A 67 -8.83 -13.03 5.94
C ARG A 67 -9.90 -13.02 4.84
N GLU A 68 -9.55 -12.53 3.66
CA GLU A 68 -10.48 -12.37 2.54
C GLU A 68 -10.38 -13.49 1.51
N GLY A 69 -9.38 -14.37 1.64
CA GLY A 69 -9.12 -15.38 0.63
C GLY A 69 -8.56 -14.81 -0.66
N GLN A 70 -7.80 -13.72 -0.56
CA GLN A 70 -7.20 -13.04 -1.71
C GLN A 70 -5.68 -13.01 -1.58
N SER A 71 -5.00 -12.93 -2.73
CA SER A 71 -3.56 -12.73 -2.79
C SER A 71 -3.29 -11.30 -3.23
N TYR A 72 -2.75 -10.51 -2.33
CA TYR A 72 -2.40 -9.12 -2.62
C TYR A 72 -0.92 -8.92 -2.80
#